data_8b6ddcddcf73aac09caf01767ebe7359
#
_entry.id   8b6ddcddcf73aac09caf01767ebe7359
#
_cell.length_a   1.000
_cell.length_b   1.000
_cell.length_c   1.000
_cell.angle_alpha   90.00
_cell.angle_beta   90.00
_cell.angle_gamma   90.00
#
_symmetry.space_group_name_H-M   'P 1'
#
loop_
_entity.id
_entity.type
_entity.pdbx_description
1 polymer ?
#
loop_
_entity_poly.entity_id
_entity_poly.type
_entity_poly.pdbx_seq_one_letter_code
_entity_poly.pdbx_strand_id
1 'polypeptide(L)'
;MIIDWYPGHMKKARQQIIDLLPRIDVFLEVLDARLPASSANPVLERLRSDKPCIKVLNKNDLADQQVTKQWVSALQSQQGVRALPLEARNRAEVNKIIGLCRILAPNRGRPGRSLRVMVVGIPNVGKSTLINTLAGKKIARVGDKPAITTCPQQIDLRNGVLLHDSPGLLWPVMDNPDGASRLAVSGAIGDNALDYVAVALYGLAFMLDRYPRQLRERYKLSEETTDPGEVLESIGRKRGCLVSGGQIDSYRAAEVFLRELRAGTLGRISLEQPDDVAPVDSNDD
;
A
#
# COMPACT_ATOMS: atom_id res chain seq x y z
N MET A 1 -13.48 12.97 9.10
CA MET A 1 -12.59 14.00 8.51
C MET A 1 -12.61 13.78 7.00
N ILE A 2 -13.21 14.68 6.21
CA ILE A 2 -13.21 14.57 4.74
C ILE A 2 -11.87 15.17 4.29
N ILE A 3 -10.97 14.33 3.83
CA ILE A 3 -9.68 14.77 3.32
C ILE A 3 -9.82 14.85 1.79
N ASP A 4 -9.85 16.08 1.25
CA ASP A 4 -9.87 16.30 -0.20
C ASP A 4 -8.45 16.10 -0.76
N TRP A 5 -8.24 14.95 -1.40
CA TRP A 5 -6.93 14.49 -1.88
C TRP A 5 -6.74 14.64 -3.39
N TYR A 6 -7.62 15.36 -4.10
CA TYR A 6 -7.62 15.38 -5.57
C TYR A 6 -7.04 16.68 -6.18
N PRO A 7 -5.72 16.88 -6.14
CA PRO A 7 -5.07 17.96 -6.86
C PRO A 7 -5.18 17.77 -8.37
N GLY A 8 -5.13 18.86 -9.14
CA GLY A 8 -5.28 18.83 -10.61
C GLY A 8 -4.32 17.89 -11.35
N HIS A 9 -3.15 17.55 -10.75
CA HIS A 9 -2.22 16.57 -11.32
C HIS A 9 -2.78 15.13 -11.36
N MET A 10 -3.73 14.77 -10.51
CA MET A 10 -4.35 13.43 -10.53
C MET A 10 -5.34 13.26 -11.67
N LYS A 11 -6.03 14.33 -12.10
CA LYS A 11 -6.84 14.30 -13.33
C LYS A 11 -5.96 14.01 -14.55
N LYS A 12 -4.79 14.65 -14.62
CA LYS A 12 -3.81 14.40 -15.68
C LYS A 12 -3.28 12.96 -15.63
N ALA A 13 -2.96 12.45 -14.45
CA ALA A 13 -2.49 11.07 -14.25
C ALA A 13 -3.55 10.06 -14.72
N ARG A 14 -4.82 10.26 -14.36
CA ARG A 14 -5.94 9.42 -14.82
C ARG A 14 -6.06 9.42 -16.35
N GLN A 15 -6.00 10.60 -17.00
CA GLN A 15 -6.06 10.68 -18.44
C GLN A 15 -4.90 9.96 -19.13
N GLN A 16 -3.69 10.11 -18.61
CA GLN A 16 -2.51 9.40 -19.11
C GLN A 16 -2.66 7.86 -19.04
N ILE A 17 -3.28 7.36 -17.99
CA ILE A 17 -3.59 5.93 -17.86
C ILE A 17 -4.59 5.53 -18.95
N ILE A 18 -5.68 6.27 -19.13
CA ILE A 18 -6.71 6.00 -20.15
C ILE A 18 -6.10 5.95 -21.54
N ASP A 19 -5.23 6.89 -21.91
CA ASP A 19 -4.59 6.95 -23.22
C ASP A 19 -3.67 5.76 -23.51
N LEU A 20 -3.11 5.16 -22.47
CA LEU A 20 -2.24 3.97 -22.58
C LEU A 20 -3.02 2.66 -22.58
N LEU A 21 -4.22 2.61 -22.00
CA LEU A 21 -5.01 1.38 -21.83
C LEU A 21 -5.11 0.51 -23.08
N PRO A 22 -5.38 1.03 -24.30
CA PRO A 22 -5.52 0.20 -25.49
C PRO A 22 -4.27 -0.61 -25.85
N ARG A 23 -3.11 -0.17 -25.34
CA ARG A 23 -1.81 -0.80 -25.62
C ARG A 23 -1.35 -1.75 -24.52
N ILE A 24 -2.04 -1.83 -23.40
CA ILE A 24 -1.65 -2.62 -22.22
C ILE A 24 -2.25 -4.03 -22.31
N ASP A 25 -1.43 -5.03 -22.05
CA ASP A 25 -1.81 -6.43 -22.06
C ASP A 25 -2.14 -6.96 -20.65
N VAL A 26 -1.41 -6.48 -19.62
CA VAL A 26 -1.57 -6.92 -18.22
C VAL A 26 -1.45 -5.73 -17.27
N PHE A 27 -2.34 -5.66 -16.29
CA PHE A 27 -2.22 -4.74 -15.15
C PHE A 27 -1.39 -5.38 -14.04
N LEU A 28 -0.51 -4.59 -13.44
CA LEU A 28 0.23 -4.93 -12.24
C LEU A 28 -0.12 -3.90 -11.18
N GLU A 29 -1.12 -4.22 -10.36
CA GLU A 29 -1.55 -3.36 -9.27
C GLU A 29 -0.74 -3.67 -8.01
N VAL A 30 -0.02 -2.67 -7.50
CA VAL A 30 0.80 -2.79 -6.30
C VAL A 30 0.01 -2.28 -5.10
N LEU A 31 -0.27 -3.19 -4.18
CA LEU A 31 -1.00 -2.97 -2.94
C LEU A 31 -0.05 -3.11 -1.74
N ASP A 32 -0.40 -2.53 -0.61
CA ASP A 32 0.28 -2.79 0.66
C ASP A 32 -0.33 -4.05 1.31
N ALA A 33 0.45 -5.08 1.54
CA ALA A 33 -0.02 -6.34 2.10
C ALA A 33 -0.66 -6.22 3.49
N ARG A 34 -0.40 -5.11 4.20
CA ARG A 34 -0.99 -4.85 5.52
C ARG A 34 -2.44 -4.34 5.44
N LEU A 35 -2.83 -3.78 4.27
CA LEU A 35 -4.15 -3.17 4.02
C LEU A 35 -4.50 -3.26 2.53
N PRO A 36 -4.74 -4.46 1.99
CA PRO A 36 -4.93 -4.67 0.56
C PRO A 36 -6.16 -3.95 -0.03
N ALA A 37 -7.30 -3.94 0.68
CA ALA A 37 -8.50 -3.26 0.21
C ALA A 37 -8.36 -1.73 0.29
N SER A 38 -7.90 -1.21 1.43
CA SER A 38 -7.69 0.24 1.59
C SER A 38 -6.61 0.79 0.65
N SER A 39 -5.67 -0.03 0.19
CA SER A 39 -4.66 0.37 -0.81
C SER A 39 -5.06 0.10 -2.26
N ALA A 40 -6.15 -0.63 -2.50
CA ALA A 40 -6.73 -0.79 -3.84
C ALA A 40 -7.43 0.50 -4.27
N ASN A 41 -7.31 0.85 -5.55
CA ASN A 41 -7.94 2.05 -6.08
C ASN A 41 -9.14 1.66 -6.97
N PRO A 42 -10.37 1.95 -6.56
CA PRO A 42 -11.57 1.58 -7.33
C PRO A 42 -11.61 2.22 -8.72
N VAL A 43 -11.00 3.39 -8.90
CA VAL A 43 -10.88 4.01 -10.23
C VAL A 43 -10.00 3.17 -11.16
N LEU A 44 -8.90 2.62 -10.64
CA LEU A 44 -8.03 1.73 -11.41
C LEU A 44 -8.71 0.41 -11.77
N GLU A 45 -9.54 -0.11 -10.88
CA GLU A 45 -10.32 -1.33 -11.12
C GLU A 45 -11.33 -1.13 -12.25
N ARG A 46 -12.08 -0.03 -12.24
CA ARG A 46 -13.00 0.35 -13.34
C ARG A 46 -12.25 0.56 -14.67
N LEU A 47 -11.10 1.24 -14.65
CA LEU A 47 -10.27 1.48 -15.84
C LEU A 47 -9.68 0.19 -16.41
N ARG A 48 -9.36 -0.79 -15.58
CA ARG A 48 -8.84 -2.09 -16.00
C ARG A 48 -9.81 -2.85 -16.89
N SER A 49 -11.11 -2.75 -16.62
CA SER A 49 -12.14 -3.57 -17.30
C SER A 49 -11.76 -5.06 -17.24
N ASP A 50 -11.86 -5.78 -18.34
CA ASP A 50 -11.58 -7.23 -18.43
C ASP A 50 -10.08 -7.58 -18.58
N LYS A 51 -9.18 -6.60 -18.55
CA LYS A 51 -7.75 -6.89 -18.69
C LYS A 51 -7.24 -7.72 -17.51
N PRO A 52 -6.39 -8.74 -17.78
CA PRO A 52 -5.77 -9.53 -16.72
C PRO A 52 -5.01 -8.66 -15.73
N CYS A 53 -5.12 -8.99 -14.44
CA CYS A 53 -4.50 -8.25 -13.36
C CYS A 53 -3.68 -9.16 -12.43
N ILE A 54 -2.50 -8.69 -12.08
CA ILE A 54 -1.72 -9.23 -10.97
C ILE A 54 -1.81 -8.21 -9.83
N LYS A 55 -2.48 -8.56 -8.73
CA LYS A 55 -2.48 -7.78 -7.49
C LYS A 55 -1.28 -8.21 -6.65
N VAL A 56 -0.26 -7.36 -6.60
CA VAL A 56 0.96 -7.58 -5.81
C VAL A 56 0.75 -7.08 -4.41
N LEU A 57 0.73 -7.98 -3.44
CA LEU A 57 0.68 -7.65 -2.01
C LEU A 57 2.12 -7.39 -1.54
N ASN A 58 2.59 -6.15 -1.73
CA ASN A 58 3.94 -5.73 -1.37
C ASN A 58 4.07 -5.46 0.13
N LYS A 59 5.29 -5.43 0.65
CA LYS A 59 5.63 -5.34 2.09
C LYS A 59 5.09 -6.53 2.88
N ASN A 60 5.05 -7.71 2.24
CA ASN A 60 4.62 -8.95 2.87
C ASN A 60 5.47 -9.35 4.08
N ASP A 61 6.71 -8.87 4.13
CA ASP A 61 7.61 -8.98 5.28
C ASP A 61 7.08 -8.28 6.54
N LEU A 62 6.23 -7.26 6.39
CA LEU A 62 5.62 -6.46 7.47
C LEU A 62 4.20 -6.93 7.84
N ALA A 63 3.56 -7.74 6.99
CA ALA A 63 2.18 -8.16 7.15
C ALA A 63 2.04 -9.49 7.92
N ASP A 64 0.91 -9.67 8.59
CA ASP A 64 0.53 -10.95 9.18
C ASP A 64 0.38 -12.01 8.09
N GLN A 65 1.07 -13.14 8.27
CA GLN A 65 1.10 -14.19 7.26
C GLN A 65 -0.23 -14.93 7.10
N GLN A 66 -1.00 -15.08 8.17
CA GLN A 66 -2.29 -15.77 8.11
C GLN A 66 -3.30 -14.87 7.40
N VAL A 67 -3.35 -13.59 7.76
CA VAL A 67 -4.20 -12.59 7.11
C VAL A 67 -3.82 -12.43 5.64
N THR A 68 -2.51 -12.43 5.31
CA THR A 68 -2.06 -12.38 3.91
C THR A 68 -2.56 -13.57 3.09
N LYS A 69 -2.57 -14.80 3.65
CA LYS A 69 -3.12 -15.97 2.96
C LYS A 69 -4.62 -15.84 2.69
N GLN A 70 -5.37 -15.30 3.66
CA GLN A 70 -6.80 -15.03 3.48
C GLN A 70 -7.03 -14.03 2.35
N TRP A 71 -6.26 -12.94 2.30
CA TRP A 71 -6.33 -11.96 1.22
C TRP A 71 -5.96 -12.54 -0.13
N VAL A 72 -4.93 -13.39 -0.22
CA VAL A 72 -4.59 -14.09 -1.47
C VAL A 72 -5.77 -14.91 -1.97
N SER A 73 -6.41 -15.68 -1.09
CA SER A 73 -7.59 -16.46 -1.44
C SER A 73 -8.75 -15.58 -1.92
N ALA A 74 -9.08 -14.53 -1.18
CA ALA A 74 -10.16 -13.61 -1.51
C ALA A 74 -9.94 -12.87 -2.85
N LEU A 75 -8.72 -12.40 -3.10
CA LEU A 75 -8.39 -11.70 -4.35
C LEU A 75 -8.35 -12.65 -5.56
N GLN A 76 -7.91 -13.88 -5.38
CA GLN A 76 -7.85 -14.87 -6.47
C GLN A 76 -9.23 -15.42 -6.86
N SER A 77 -10.27 -15.25 -6.04
CA SER A 77 -11.64 -15.57 -6.42
C SER A 77 -12.20 -14.62 -7.49
N GLN A 78 -11.61 -13.43 -7.66
CA GLN A 78 -12.01 -12.46 -8.67
C GLN A 78 -11.58 -12.90 -10.07
N GLN A 79 -12.47 -12.77 -11.05
CA GLN A 79 -12.18 -13.16 -12.44
C GLN A 79 -11.01 -12.35 -13.04
N GLY A 80 -10.07 -13.06 -13.67
CA GLY A 80 -8.91 -12.42 -14.32
C GLY A 80 -7.87 -11.86 -13.37
N VAL A 81 -7.96 -12.13 -12.06
CA VAL A 81 -7.04 -11.67 -11.04
C VAL A 81 -6.10 -12.79 -10.58
N ARG A 82 -4.84 -12.45 -10.38
CA ARG A 82 -3.84 -13.27 -9.66
C ARG A 82 -3.27 -12.43 -8.52
N ALA A 83 -3.22 -12.98 -7.32
CA ALA A 83 -2.62 -12.33 -6.16
C ALA A 83 -1.23 -12.91 -5.89
N LEU A 84 -0.25 -12.05 -5.64
CA LEU A 84 1.13 -12.44 -5.38
C LEU A 84 1.69 -11.64 -4.20
N PRO A 85 1.81 -12.25 -2.99
CA PRO A 85 2.51 -11.63 -1.87
C PRO A 85 4.01 -11.65 -2.13
N LEU A 86 4.68 -10.52 -1.88
CA LEU A 86 6.12 -10.40 -2.02
C LEU A 86 6.70 -9.21 -1.25
N GLU A 87 8.01 -9.17 -1.12
CA GLU A 87 8.79 -8.01 -0.78
C GLU A 87 9.43 -7.42 -2.05
N ALA A 88 9.14 -6.15 -2.37
CA ALA A 88 9.62 -5.50 -3.61
C ALA A 88 11.15 -5.42 -3.73
N ARG A 89 11.90 -5.60 -2.63
CA ARG A 89 13.38 -5.67 -2.63
C ARG A 89 13.90 -7.07 -2.89
N ASN A 90 13.07 -8.10 -2.68
CA ASN A 90 13.44 -9.50 -2.89
C ASN A 90 13.36 -9.86 -4.38
N ARG A 91 14.52 -9.87 -5.05
CA ARG A 91 14.61 -10.11 -6.50
C ARG A 91 14.05 -11.48 -6.92
N ALA A 92 14.21 -12.51 -6.10
CA ALA A 92 13.72 -13.86 -6.41
C ALA A 92 12.19 -13.89 -6.44
N GLU A 93 11.53 -13.21 -5.50
CA GLU A 93 10.07 -13.10 -5.46
C GLU A 93 9.54 -12.23 -6.61
N VAL A 94 10.17 -11.08 -6.84
CA VAL A 94 9.78 -10.12 -7.88
C VAL A 94 9.88 -10.72 -9.28
N ASN A 95 10.87 -11.58 -9.55
CA ASN A 95 11.01 -12.25 -10.85
C ASN A 95 9.82 -13.18 -11.20
N LYS A 96 9.05 -13.67 -10.20
CA LYS A 96 7.84 -14.47 -10.43
C LYS A 96 6.77 -13.69 -11.19
N ILE A 97 6.75 -12.36 -11.07
CA ILE A 97 5.81 -11.48 -11.78
C ILE A 97 5.89 -11.69 -13.29
N ILE A 98 7.11 -11.77 -13.85
CA ILE A 98 7.31 -11.92 -15.28
C ILE A 98 6.72 -13.24 -15.78
N GLY A 99 6.88 -14.32 -15.01
CA GLY A 99 6.26 -15.62 -15.32
C GLY A 99 4.74 -15.54 -15.34
N LEU A 100 4.14 -14.89 -14.34
CA LEU A 100 2.69 -14.70 -14.27
C LEU A 100 2.16 -13.83 -15.42
N CYS A 101 2.86 -12.74 -15.77
CA CYS A 101 2.49 -11.92 -16.91
C CYS A 101 2.45 -12.70 -18.22
N ARG A 102 3.42 -13.61 -18.45
CA ARG A 102 3.45 -14.47 -19.65
C ARG A 102 2.31 -15.50 -19.66
N ILE A 103 1.92 -16.02 -18.50
CA ILE A 103 0.77 -16.92 -18.36
C ILE A 103 -0.52 -16.19 -18.71
N LEU A 104 -0.69 -14.95 -18.23
CA LEU A 104 -1.88 -14.14 -18.45
C LEU A 104 -2.00 -13.57 -19.87
N ALA A 105 -0.87 -13.41 -20.58
CA ALA A 105 -0.83 -12.93 -21.97
C ALA A 105 0.08 -13.81 -22.85
N PRO A 106 -0.30 -15.08 -23.13
CA PRO A 106 0.57 -16.09 -23.75
C PRO A 106 1.00 -15.76 -25.18
N ASN A 107 0.26 -14.90 -25.87
CA ASN A 107 0.55 -14.46 -27.23
C ASN A 107 1.48 -13.24 -27.31
N ARG A 108 1.98 -12.75 -26.17
CA ARG A 108 2.87 -11.61 -26.04
C ARG A 108 4.26 -12.03 -25.54
N GLY A 109 5.22 -11.09 -25.54
CA GLY A 109 6.58 -11.35 -25.06
C GLY A 109 7.44 -12.15 -26.05
N ARG A 110 7.04 -12.19 -27.35
CA ARG A 110 7.78 -12.82 -28.46
C ARG A 110 8.46 -11.74 -29.30
N PRO A 111 9.44 -12.09 -30.14
CA PRO A 111 10.02 -11.15 -31.10
C PRO A 111 8.94 -10.43 -31.92
N GLY A 112 9.01 -9.10 -31.97
CA GLY A 112 8.04 -8.24 -32.63
C GLY A 112 6.70 -8.02 -31.90
N ARG A 113 6.47 -8.69 -30.75
CA ARG A 113 5.23 -8.58 -29.96
C ARG A 113 5.55 -8.49 -28.46
N SER A 114 6.12 -7.36 -28.03
CA SER A 114 6.43 -7.12 -26.61
C SER A 114 5.18 -7.24 -25.73
N LEU A 115 5.36 -7.82 -24.55
CA LEU A 115 4.37 -7.87 -23.48
C LEU A 115 4.37 -6.53 -22.73
N ARG A 116 3.26 -5.79 -22.77
CA ARG A 116 3.12 -4.47 -22.16
C ARG A 116 2.40 -4.57 -20.83
N VAL A 117 3.09 -4.24 -19.76
CA VAL A 117 2.60 -4.31 -18.39
C VAL A 117 2.50 -2.90 -17.82
N MET A 118 1.33 -2.50 -17.36
CA MET A 118 1.15 -1.22 -16.68
C MET A 118 1.25 -1.44 -15.17
N VAL A 119 2.18 -0.73 -14.52
CA VAL A 119 2.34 -0.75 -13.06
C VAL A 119 1.51 0.39 -12.47
N VAL A 120 0.54 0.05 -11.65
CA VAL A 120 -0.40 0.98 -11.03
C VAL A 120 -0.45 0.80 -9.51
N GLY A 121 -1.07 1.73 -8.80
CA GLY A 121 -1.29 1.69 -7.36
C GLY A 121 -1.17 3.07 -6.73
N ILE A 122 -1.54 3.17 -5.46
CA ILE A 122 -1.49 4.42 -4.69
C ILE A 122 -0.04 4.86 -4.40
N PRO A 123 0.20 6.09 -3.93
CA PRO A 123 1.52 6.51 -3.47
C PRO A 123 2.07 5.59 -2.35
N ASN A 124 3.38 5.54 -2.21
CA ASN A 124 4.13 4.87 -1.12
C ASN A 124 3.89 3.36 -0.93
N VAL A 125 3.18 2.66 -1.84
CA VAL A 125 3.03 1.20 -1.80
C VAL A 125 4.27 0.43 -2.32
N GLY A 126 5.26 1.14 -2.91
CA GLY A 126 6.52 0.55 -3.35
C GLY A 126 6.63 0.27 -4.85
N LYS A 127 5.80 0.90 -5.71
CA LYS A 127 5.87 0.77 -7.19
C LYS A 127 7.27 1.00 -7.73
N SER A 128 7.90 2.13 -7.40
CA SER A 128 9.24 2.47 -7.89
C SER A 128 10.31 1.48 -7.44
N THR A 129 10.19 0.95 -6.21
CA THR A 129 11.09 -0.10 -5.70
C THR A 129 10.92 -1.37 -6.51
N LEU A 130 9.68 -1.81 -6.76
CA LEU A 130 9.36 -2.98 -7.55
C LEU A 130 9.91 -2.87 -8.98
N ILE A 131 9.68 -1.72 -9.62
CA ILE A 131 10.18 -1.43 -10.97
C ILE A 131 11.70 -1.49 -11.03
N ASN A 132 12.39 -0.88 -10.07
CA ASN A 132 13.86 -0.91 -9.99
C ASN A 132 14.40 -2.32 -9.81
N THR A 133 13.73 -3.14 -9.00
CA THR A 133 14.11 -4.54 -8.78
C THR A 133 13.88 -5.37 -10.06
N LEU A 134 12.76 -5.19 -10.77
CA LEU A 134 12.49 -5.84 -12.07
C LEU A 134 13.51 -5.44 -13.13
N ALA A 135 13.88 -4.17 -13.17
CA ALA A 135 14.84 -3.64 -14.13
C ALA A 135 16.31 -3.99 -13.78
N GLY A 136 16.57 -4.42 -12.56
CA GLY A 136 17.93 -4.71 -12.06
C GLY A 136 18.82 -3.47 -11.93
N LYS A 137 18.25 -2.28 -12.01
CA LYS A 137 18.95 -0.99 -11.91
C LYS A 137 18.01 0.13 -11.43
N LYS A 138 18.59 1.21 -10.89
CA LYS A 138 17.82 2.36 -10.41
C LYS A 138 17.37 3.22 -11.60
N ILE A 139 16.13 3.05 -12.04
CA ILE A 139 15.48 3.80 -13.14
C ILE A 139 14.42 4.74 -12.58
N ALA A 140 13.49 4.22 -11.78
CA ALA A 140 12.45 4.99 -11.14
C ALA A 140 12.98 5.66 -9.86
N ARG A 141 12.59 6.92 -9.62
CA ARG A 141 12.95 7.63 -8.40
C ARG A 141 12.18 7.01 -7.22
N VAL A 142 12.89 6.70 -6.16
CA VAL A 142 12.32 6.19 -4.90
C VAL A 142 12.41 7.29 -3.86
N GLY A 143 11.35 7.53 -3.09
CA GLY A 143 11.34 8.45 -1.96
C GLY A 143 10.00 8.41 -1.24
N ASP A 144 9.99 8.89 -0.01
CA ASP A 144 8.83 8.85 0.88
C ASP A 144 7.83 10.02 0.63
N LYS A 145 8.15 10.92 -0.31
CA LYS A 145 7.24 12.02 -0.68
C LYS A 145 6.20 11.56 -1.69
N PRO A 146 4.92 11.91 -1.52
CA PRO A 146 3.87 11.62 -2.51
C PRO A 146 4.20 12.25 -3.87
N ALA A 147 3.76 11.60 -4.97
CA ALA A 147 3.84 12.11 -6.34
C ALA A 147 5.25 12.31 -6.94
N ILE A 148 6.22 11.42 -6.62
CA ILE A 148 7.57 11.46 -7.20
C ILE A 148 7.56 11.15 -8.70
N THR A 149 6.67 10.27 -9.17
CA THR A 149 6.48 9.96 -10.59
C THR A 149 5.43 10.91 -11.17
N THR A 150 5.85 11.91 -11.92
CA THR A 150 4.97 12.93 -12.50
C THR A 150 4.55 12.64 -13.94
N CYS A 151 5.28 11.77 -14.66
CA CYS A 151 5.00 11.37 -16.03
C CYS A 151 5.13 9.86 -16.19
N PRO A 152 4.26 9.23 -17.02
CA PRO A 152 4.42 7.83 -17.38
C PRO A 152 5.79 7.60 -18.02
N GLN A 153 6.49 6.57 -17.58
CA GLN A 153 7.78 6.15 -18.12
C GLN A 153 7.69 4.74 -18.69
N GLN A 154 8.18 4.56 -19.91
CA GLN A 154 8.32 3.22 -20.49
C GLN A 154 9.71 2.66 -20.19
N ILE A 155 9.77 1.44 -19.69
CA ILE A 155 10.98 0.75 -19.30
C ILE A 155 11.04 -0.61 -19.99
N ASP A 156 12.05 -0.80 -20.85
CA ASP A 156 12.33 -2.07 -21.49
C ASP A 156 13.18 -2.96 -20.58
N LEU A 157 12.62 -4.11 -20.18
CA LEU A 157 13.32 -5.11 -19.37
C LEU A 157 14.26 -6.01 -20.21
N ARG A 158 14.37 -5.79 -21.52
CA ARG A 158 15.23 -6.54 -22.46
C ARG A 158 14.94 -8.05 -22.53
N ASN A 159 13.81 -8.49 -22.02
CA ASN A 159 13.35 -9.87 -22.02
C ASN A 159 11.98 -10.02 -22.72
N GLY A 160 11.63 -9.08 -23.59
CA GLY A 160 10.36 -9.02 -24.30
C GLY A 160 9.23 -8.38 -23.50
N VAL A 161 9.53 -7.78 -22.31
CA VAL A 161 8.55 -7.09 -21.47
C VAL A 161 8.84 -5.60 -21.43
N LEU A 162 7.81 -4.80 -21.67
CA LEU A 162 7.80 -3.35 -21.55
C LEU A 162 6.94 -2.96 -20.34
N LEU A 163 7.55 -2.36 -19.32
CA LEU A 163 6.82 -1.79 -18.20
C LEU A 163 6.42 -0.36 -18.51
N HIS A 164 5.19 -0.01 -18.16
CA HIS A 164 4.69 1.36 -18.16
C HIS A 164 4.47 1.77 -16.71
N ASP A 165 5.36 2.61 -16.16
CA ASP A 165 5.19 3.19 -14.82
C ASP A 165 4.10 4.27 -14.88
N SER A 166 3.20 4.27 -13.91
CA SER A 166 2.17 5.29 -13.77
C SER A 166 2.38 6.11 -12.50
N PRO A 167 2.00 7.41 -12.51
CA PRO A 167 1.91 8.17 -11.29
C PRO A 167 1.04 7.45 -10.25
N GLY A 168 1.38 7.58 -8.98
CA GLY A 168 0.52 7.09 -7.90
C GLY A 168 -0.82 7.83 -7.93
N LEU A 169 -1.92 7.09 -8.08
CA LEU A 169 -3.26 7.64 -8.16
C LEU A 169 -4.01 7.32 -6.88
N LEU A 170 -4.34 8.35 -6.10
CA LEU A 170 -5.36 8.28 -5.05
C LEU A 170 -6.71 8.69 -5.65
N TRP A 171 -7.81 8.28 -5.05
CA TRP A 171 -9.14 8.71 -5.46
C TRP A 171 -9.66 9.86 -4.58
N PRO A 172 -10.58 10.70 -5.11
CA PRO A 172 -10.95 11.98 -4.47
C PRO A 172 -11.70 11.83 -3.16
N VAL A 173 -12.52 10.80 -3.04
CA VAL A 173 -13.39 10.58 -1.88
C VAL A 173 -13.15 9.18 -1.37
N MET A 174 -12.81 9.06 -0.10
CA MET A 174 -12.81 7.80 0.62
C MET A 174 -14.16 7.69 1.34
N ASP A 175 -15.05 6.88 0.80
CA ASP A 175 -16.37 6.62 1.39
C ASP A 175 -16.25 5.83 2.71
N ASN A 176 -15.07 5.25 2.96
CA ASN A 176 -14.76 4.51 4.18
C ASN A 176 -13.76 5.28 5.05
N PRO A 177 -14.21 5.93 6.16
CA PRO A 177 -13.34 6.65 7.10
C PRO A 177 -12.25 5.77 7.72
N ASP A 178 -12.54 4.48 7.96
CA ASP A 178 -11.57 3.54 8.49
C ASP A 178 -10.46 3.26 7.49
N GLY A 179 -10.79 3.13 6.20
CA GLY A 179 -9.80 3.00 5.13
C GLY A 179 -8.84 4.17 5.08
N ALA A 180 -9.35 5.41 5.22
CA ALA A 180 -8.52 6.62 5.29
C ALA A 180 -7.58 6.60 6.50
N SER A 181 -8.08 6.20 7.67
CA SER A 181 -7.30 6.09 8.90
C SER A 181 -6.20 5.01 8.78
N ARG A 182 -6.53 3.84 8.20
CA ARG A 182 -5.56 2.77 7.93
C ARG A 182 -4.45 3.23 6.97
N LEU A 183 -4.79 3.95 5.91
CA LEU A 183 -3.82 4.53 4.98
C LEU A 183 -2.90 5.55 5.65
N ALA A 184 -3.46 6.39 6.53
CA ALA A 184 -2.68 7.35 7.33
C ALA A 184 -1.70 6.63 8.28
N VAL A 185 -2.16 5.62 9.02
CA VAL A 185 -1.31 4.80 9.90
C VAL A 185 -0.19 4.13 9.11
N SER A 186 -0.48 3.58 7.92
CA SER A 186 0.51 2.89 7.08
C SER A 186 1.56 3.79 6.46
N GLY A 187 1.33 5.11 6.43
CA GLY A 187 2.17 6.12 5.76
C GLY A 187 1.95 6.20 4.24
N ALA A 188 0.83 5.68 3.72
CA ALA A 188 0.47 5.83 2.32
C ALA A 188 0.05 7.27 1.97
N ILE A 189 -0.47 7.98 2.96
CA ILE A 189 -0.85 9.39 2.89
C ILE A 189 0.29 10.24 3.41
N GLY A 190 0.60 11.37 2.74
CA GLY A 190 1.67 12.27 3.13
C GLY A 190 1.38 13.02 4.44
N ASP A 191 2.41 13.24 5.21
CA ASP A 191 2.35 13.71 6.60
C ASP A 191 1.81 15.16 6.78
N ASN A 192 1.86 16.00 5.74
CA ASN A 192 1.56 17.44 5.84
C ASN A 192 0.07 17.78 6.09
N ALA A 193 -0.83 16.80 6.04
CA ALA A 193 -2.28 17.00 6.16
C ALA A 193 -2.89 16.19 7.32
N LEU A 194 -2.07 15.55 8.16
CA LEU A 194 -2.53 14.62 9.19
C LEU A 194 -2.35 15.17 10.60
N ASP A 195 -3.39 15.00 11.42
CA ASP A 195 -3.25 15.03 12.84
C ASP A 195 -2.54 13.74 13.32
N TYR A 196 -1.25 13.83 13.55
CA TYR A 196 -0.41 12.70 13.95
C TYR A 196 -0.88 12.02 15.23
N VAL A 197 -1.39 12.81 16.19
CA VAL A 197 -1.89 12.28 17.46
C VAL A 197 -3.15 11.47 17.21
N ALA A 198 -4.10 11.99 16.45
CA ALA A 198 -5.32 11.28 16.11
C ALA A 198 -5.04 9.98 15.33
N VAL A 199 -4.11 10.02 14.36
CA VAL A 199 -3.68 8.83 13.60
C VAL A 199 -3.02 7.79 14.51
N ALA A 200 -2.17 8.22 15.43
CA ALA A 200 -1.53 7.32 16.38
C ALA A 200 -2.53 6.68 17.34
N LEU A 201 -3.49 7.45 17.87
CA LEU A 201 -4.54 6.93 18.74
C LEU A 201 -5.41 5.89 18.03
N TYR A 202 -5.78 6.12 16.76
CA TYR A 202 -6.47 5.11 15.96
C TYR A 202 -5.62 3.82 15.80
N GLY A 203 -4.34 3.96 15.47
CA GLY A 203 -3.43 2.83 15.34
C GLY A 203 -3.22 2.07 16.64
N LEU A 204 -3.14 2.79 17.79
CA LEU A 204 -3.03 2.18 19.11
C LEU A 204 -4.31 1.45 19.53
N ALA A 205 -5.50 2.03 19.27
CA ALA A 205 -6.77 1.35 19.51
C ALA A 205 -6.86 0.04 18.71
N PHE A 206 -6.51 0.08 17.43
CA PHE A 206 -6.45 -1.10 16.58
C PHE A 206 -5.46 -2.17 17.12
N MET A 207 -4.28 -1.74 17.55
CA MET A 207 -3.27 -2.64 18.11
C MET A 207 -3.69 -3.26 19.44
N LEU A 208 -4.39 -2.52 20.30
CA LEU A 208 -4.93 -3.03 21.55
C LEU A 208 -5.99 -4.11 21.34
N ASP A 209 -6.81 -3.96 20.28
CA ASP A 209 -7.84 -4.93 19.91
C ASP A 209 -7.25 -6.19 19.26
N ARG A 210 -6.44 -6.01 18.22
CA ARG A 210 -6.02 -7.12 17.34
C ARG A 210 -4.63 -7.69 17.65
N TYR A 211 -3.72 -6.89 18.20
CA TYR A 211 -2.32 -7.24 18.45
C TYR A 211 -1.83 -6.79 19.84
N PRO A 212 -2.61 -7.04 20.93
CA PRO A 212 -2.27 -6.51 22.26
C PRO A 212 -0.94 -7.04 22.79
N ARG A 213 -0.59 -8.28 22.45
CA ARG A 213 0.66 -8.90 22.89
C ARG A 213 1.88 -8.17 22.36
N GLN A 214 1.94 -7.90 21.05
CA GLN A 214 3.06 -7.21 20.40
C GLN A 214 3.25 -5.80 20.98
N LEU A 215 2.15 -5.09 21.19
CA LEU A 215 2.16 -3.75 21.78
C LEU A 215 2.70 -3.78 23.20
N ARG A 216 2.18 -4.69 24.03
CA ARG A 216 2.60 -4.85 25.44
C ARG A 216 4.06 -5.28 25.56
N GLU A 217 4.51 -6.25 24.78
CA GLU A 217 5.91 -6.69 24.75
C GLU A 217 6.86 -5.55 24.36
N ARG A 218 6.51 -4.77 23.33
CA ARG A 218 7.35 -3.67 22.84
C ARG A 218 7.50 -2.53 23.81
N TYR A 219 6.39 -2.11 24.42
CA TYR A 219 6.36 -0.94 25.29
C TYR A 219 6.30 -1.29 26.78
N LYS A 220 6.42 -2.56 27.15
CA LYS A 220 6.38 -3.03 28.56
C LYS A 220 5.13 -2.50 29.31
N LEU A 221 3.96 -2.64 28.69
CA LEU A 221 2.69 -2.21 29.24
C LEU A 221 2.13 -3.26 30.21
N SER A 222 1.33 -2.84 31.18
CA SER A 222 0.55 -3.75 32.01
C SER A 222 -0.64 -4.33 31.22
N GLU A 223 -1.20 -5.42 31.69
CA GLU A 223 -2.40 -6.01 31.07
C GLU A 223 -3.64 -5.14 31.23
N GLU A 224 -3.64 -4.29 32.25
CA GLU A 224 -4.73 -3.38 32.59
C GLU A 224 -4.78 -2.14 31.65
N THR A 225 -3.68 -1.85 30.96
CA THR A 225 -3.62 -0.70 30.03
C THR A 225 -4.43 -1.01 28.77
N THR A 226 -5.61 -0.40 28.68
CA THR A 226 -6.55 -0.59 27.55
C THR A 226 -6.89 0.72 26.82
N ASP A 227 -6.54 1.86 27.38
CA ASP A 227 -6.77 3.17 26.78
C ASP A 227 -5.63 3.58 25.84
N PRO A 228 -5.91 3.93 24.57
CA PRO A 228 -4.89 4.35 23.61
C PRO A 228 -4.11 5.59 24.03
N GLY A 229 -4.74 6.51 24.75
CA GLY A 229 -4.10 7.73 25.28
C GLY A 229 -3.06 7.39 26.35
N GLU A 230 -3.39 6.52 27.29
CA GLU A 230 -2.46 6.03 28.32
C GLU A 230 -1.27 5.29 27.69
N VAL A 231 -1.53 4.50 26.64
CA VAL A 231 -0.45 3.85 25.87
C VAL A 231 0.46 4.88 25.24
N LEU A 232 -0.10 5.89 24.58
CA LEU A 232 0.67 6.96 23.94
C LEU A 232 1.53 7.73 24.97
N GLU A 233 0.98 8.05 26.13
CA GLU A 233 1.74 8.65 27.22
C GLU A 233 2.88 7.74 27.72
N SER A 234 2.61 6.44 27.88
CA SER A 234 3.61 5.46 28.28
C SER A 234 4.75 5.38 27.28
N ILE A 235 4.44 5.41 25.97
CA ILE A 235 5.45 5.51 24.89
C ILE A 235 6.26 6.79 25.05
N GLY A 236 5.60 7.93 25.23
CA GLY A 236 6.25 9.22 25.41
C GLY A 236 7.24 9.24 26.57
N ARG A 237 6.85 8.73 27.74
CA ARG A 237 7.74 8.60 28.91
C ARG A 237 8.93 7.69 28.63
N LYS A 238 8.72 6.52 28.05
CA LYS A 238 9.78 5.53 27.77
C LYS A 238 10.74 5.94 26.70
N ARG A 239 10.31 6.77 25.76
CA ARG A 239 11.13 7.26 24.64
C ARG A 239 11.71 8.65 24.89
N GLY A 240 11.45 9.24 26.06
CA GLY A 240 11.95 10.57 26.40
C GLY A 240 11.32 11.70 25.56
N CYS A 241 10.08 11.51 25.11
CA CYS A 241 9.31 12.54 24.39
C CYS A 241 8.72 13.52 25.40
N LEU A 242 9.57 14.41 25.94
CA LEU A 242 9.19 15.37 26.98
C LEU A 242 9.38 16.80 26.47
N VAL A 243 8.50 17.70 26.89
CA VAL A 243 8.65 19.16 26.79
C VAL A 243 9.10 19.77 28.12
N SER A 244 9.37 21.08 28.14
CA SER A 244 9.72 21.80 29.37
C SER A 244 8.68 21.58 30.44
N GLY A 245 9.12 21.30 31.67
CA GLY A 245 8.23 20.97 32.80
C GLY A 245 7.90 19.49 32.94
N GLY A 246 8.50 18.59 32.12
CA GLY A 246 8.34 17.14 32.26
C GLY A 246 7.02 16.59 31.70
N GLN A 247 6.25 17.40 31.01
CA GLN A 247 5.02 16.96 30.33
C GLN A 247 5.34 16.14 29.07
N ILE A 248 4.44 15.23 28.70
CA ILE A 248 4.59 14.39 27.51
C ILE A 248 4.35 15.23 26.25
N ASP A 249 5.30 15.15 25.31
CA ASP A 249 5.13 15.60 23.93
C ASP A 249 4.37 14.53 23.15
N SER A 250 3.05 14.65 23.11
CA SER A 250 2.17 13.67 22.43
C SER A 250 2.45 13.58 20.94
N TYR A 251 2.86 14.67 20.28
CA TYR A 251 3.21 14.65 18.86
C TYR A 251 4.45 13.81 18.60
N ARG A 252 5.54 14.02 19.36
CA ARG A 252 6.75 13.20 19.23
C ARG A 252 6.50 11.75 19.63
N ALA A 253 5.66 11.48 20.63
CA ALA A 253 5.28 10.12 21.00
C ALA A 253 4.53 9.42 19.84
N ALA A 254 3.60 10.14 19.20
CA ALA A 254 2.87 9.66 18.02
C ALA A 254 3.81 9.37 16.83
N GLU A 255 4.75 10.27 16.54
CA GLU A 255 5.78 10.04 15.51
C GLU A 255 6.59 8.76 15.77
N VAL A 256 7.03 8.55 17.02
CA VAL A 256 7.80 7.36 17.41
C VAL A 256 6.97 6.10 17.18
N PHE A 257 5.73 6.07 17.65
CA PHE A 257 4.85 4.92 17.47
C PHE A 257 4.61 4.61 16.00
N LEU A 258 4.19 5.59 15.21
CA LEU A 258 3.90 5.41 13.78
C LEU A 258 5.14 4.98 13.00
N ARG A 259 6.30 5.53 13.31
CA ARG A 259 7.57 5.12 12.70
C ARG A 259 7.92 3.67 13.03
N GLU A 260 7.78 3.23 14.29
CA GLU A 260 8.05 1.86 14.70
C GLU A 260 7.07 0.87 14.06
N LEU A 261 5.78 1.22 13.96
CA LEU A 261 4.77 0.41 13.28
C LEU A 261 5.07 0.28 11.78
N ARG A 262 5.35 1.38 11.11
CA ARG A 262 5.67 1.42 9.68
C ARG A 262 6.95 0.65 9.34
N ALA A 263 7.92 0.63 10.26
CA ALA A 263 9.18 -0.10 10.12
C ALA A 263 9.08 -1.59 10.48
N GLY A 264 7.92 -2.09 10.95
CA GLY A 264 7.75 -3.47 11.39
C GLY A 264 8.41 -3.82 12.72
N THR A 265 8.83 -2.83 13.49
CA THR A 265 9.48 -3.02 14.80
C THR A 265 8.53 -3.65 15.84
N LEU A 266 7.21 -3.49 15.62
CA LEU A 266 6.14 -4.08 16.44
C LEU A 266 5.78 -5.51 16.01
N GLY A 267 6.49 -6.08 15.03
CA GLY A 267 6.19 -7.36 14.43
C GLY A 267 5.37 -7.23 13.15
N ARG A 268 4.88 -8.38 12.66
CA ARG A 268 4.04 -8.45 11.46
C ARG A 268 2.60 -8.12 11.81
N ILE A 269 2.05 -7.08 11.18
CA ILE A 269 0.74 -6.52 11.50
C ILE A 269 -0.01 -6.29 10.20
N SER A 270 -1.25 -6.76 10.13
CA SER A 270 -2.21 -6.41 9.07
C SER A 270 -3.29 -5.52 9.65
N LEU A 271 -3.55 -4.39 9.00
CA LEU A 271 -4.48 -3.36 9.46
C LEU A 271 -5.94 -3.63 9.04
N GLU A 272 -6.16 -4.66 8.21
CA GLU A 272 -7.49 -5.11 7.80
C GLU A 272 -7.48 -6.59 7.42
N GLN A 273 -8.64 -7.20 7.49
CA GLN A 273 -8.92 -8.59 7.07
C GLN A 273 -9.98 -8.56 5.96
N PRO A 274 -10.11 -9.64 5.13
CA PRO A 274 -11.15 -9.68 4.11
C PRO A 274 -12.56 -9.47 4.66
N ASP A 275 -12.84 -9.96 5.86
CA ASP A 275 -14.15 -9.86 6.51
C ASP A 275 -14.45 -8.45 7.07
N ASP A 276 -13.43 -7.60 7.23
CA ASP A 276 -13.59 -6.21 7.66
C ASP A 276 -14.10 -5.29 6.51
N VAL A 277 -14.12 -5.81 5.28
CA VAL A 277 -14.47 -5.04 4.09
C VAL A 277 -15.80 -5.55 3.53
N ALA A 278 -16.83 -4.71 3.58
CA ALA A 278 -18.09 -5.04 2.92
C ALA A 278 -17.86 -5.37 1.44
N PRO A 279 -18.55 -6.37 0.89
CA PRO A 279 -18.50 -6.62 -0.54
C PRO A 279 -18.86 -5.32 -1.28
N VAL A 280 -18.04 -4.95 -2.26
CA VAL A 280 -18.34 -3.81 -3.13
C VAL A 280 -19.60 -4.20 -3.90
N ASP A 281 -20.73 -3.63 -3.52
CA ASP A 281 -21.97 -3.79 -4.28
C ASP A 281 -21.71 -3.28 -5.70
N SER A 282 -21.85 -4.20 -6.66
CA SER A 282 -21.67 -3.94 -8.09
C SER A 282 -22.81 -3.12 -8.71
N ASN A 283 -23.60 -2.42 -7.91
CA ASN A 283 -24.78 -1.67 -8.31
C ASN A 283 -24.65 -0.18 -7.94
N ASP A 284 -23.73 0.54 -8.56
CA ASP A 284 -23.87 1.99 -8.75
C ASP A 284 -23.44 2.30 -10.19
N ASP A 285 -24.47 2.41 -11.04
CA ASP A 285 -24.42 2.88 -12.43
C ASP A 285 -24.04 4.36 -12.52
#